data_f25d66f0e7d566568b02b3bc96e8c236
#
_entry.id   f25d66f0e7d566568b02b3bc96e8c236
#
_cell.length_a   1.000
_cell.length_b   1.000
_cell.length_c   1.000
_cell.angle_alpha   90.00
_cell.angle_beta   90.00
_cell.angle_gamma   90.00
#
_symmetry.space_group_name_H-M   'P 1'
#
loop_
_entity.id
_entity.type
_entity.pdbx_description
1 polymer ?
#
loop_
_entity_poly.entity_id
_entity_poly.type
_entity_poly.pdbx_seq_one_letter_code
_entity_poly.pdbx_strand_id
1 'polypeptide(L)'
;MSDEARAGRPDADAARGSRSGPEEKRLQGHWLLAKMGKRVLRPGGIELTRRVVKAARPAKEDRIVEFGPGVGRTAEILLAAEPKEYVGVDPNKEGTQQLLETISKYGQARLQQADAKNTGLAEGSADLVVGEAMLTMQSDEDKLAIMREAFRILAPKGRYAIHELGFCPDDVPEDVVRDVSRALSRTIKVGARPLTSAGWKRLLEEAGFQVEYTDSNPMMLLEAKRLVADEGFFGALRFFFNVVRNKAARERIKAMRGVFRAHKENINAVGFVARKP
;
A
#
# COMPACT_ATOMS: atom_id res chain seq x y z
N MET A 1 -46.68 58.16 -12.36
CA MET A 1 -47.29 57.64 -11.12
C MET A 1 -46.81 56.22 -11.02
N SER A 2 -45.67 56.10 -10.44
CA SER A 2 -45.29 55.42 -9.20
C SER A 2 -45.79 53.98 -9.13
N ASP A 3 -44.91 53.05 -9.37
CA ASP A 3 -44.99 51.73 -8.76
C ASP A 3 -43.59 51.25 -8.30
N GLU A 4 -43.46 51.08 -7.00
CA GLU A 4 -42.21 50.87 -6.32
C GLU A 4 -41.87 49.39 -6.31
N ALA A 5 -40.62 49.14 -6.60
CA ALA A 5 -39.92 47.87 -6.52
C ALA A 5 -39.95 47.31 -5.10
N ARG A 6 -40.35 46.06 -4.94
CA ARG A 6 -40.13 45.25 -3.73
C ARG A 6 -39.02 44.25 -3.99
N ALA A 7 -37.82 44.64 -3.57
CA ALA A 7 -36.66 43.76 -3.58
C ALA A 7 -36.85 42.55 -2.65
N GLY A 8 -36.83 41.36 -3.20
CA GLY A 8 -36.74 40.10 -2.47
C GLY A 8 -35.35 39.93 -1.89
N ARG A 9 -35.27 39.63 -0.58
CA ARG A 9 -34.05 39.22 0.10
C ARG A 9 -33.61 37.84 -0.42
N PRO A 10 -32.33 37.64 -0.66
CA PRO A 10 -31.83 36.29 -0.92
C PRO A 10 -31.79 35.50 0.39
N ASP A 11 -32.33 34.29 0.30
CA ASP A 11 -32.33 33.29 1.40
C ASP A 11 -30.92 32.97 1.80
N ALA A 12 -30.63 33.24 3.08
CA ALA A 12 -29.46 32.82 3.79
C ALA A 12 -29.68 31.39 4.32
N ASP A 13 -29.45 30.37 3.49
CA ASP A 13 -29.38 29.02 4.03
C ASP A 13 -28.47 28.13 3.17
N ALA A 14 -27.18 28.24 3.40
CA ALA A 14 -26.19 27.25 2.94
C ALA A 14 -24.91 27.29 3.81
N ALA A 15 -25.05 27.44 5.11
CA ALA A 15 -23.97 27.15 6.04
C ALA A 15 -23.92 25.64 6.30
N ARG A 16 -23.51 24.84 5.31
CA ARG A 16 -23.01 23.48 5.55
C ARG A 16 -21.70 23.60 6.30
N GLY A 17 -21.79 23.32 7.61
CA GLY A 17 -20.66 23.33 8.52
C GLY A 17 -19.43 22.63 7.97
N SER A 18 -18.43 23.42 7.61
CA SER A 18 -17.07 22.97 7.36
C SER A 18 -16.61 22.17 8.58
N ARG A 19 -16.41 20.87 8.41
CA ARG A 19 -15.74 20.02 9.41
C ARG A 19 -14.26 20.43 9.47
N SER A 20 -13.98 21.53 10.13
CA SER A 20 -12.65 22.11 10.33
C SER A 20 -11.89 21.36 11.43
N GLY A 21 -11.34 20.21 11.10
CA GLY A 21 -10.28 19.58 11.90
C GLY A 21 -8.98 19.57 11.12
N PRO A 22 -7.81 19.51 11.77
CA PRO A 22 -6.54 19.40 11.06
C PRO A 22 -6.58 18.26 10.05
N GLU A 23 -6.09 18.48 8.83
CA GLU A 23 -6.06 17.50 7.73
C GLU A 23 -5.49 16.15 8.18
N GLU A 24 -4.44 16.18 9.00
CA GLU A 24 -3.80 14.99 9.58
C GLU A 24 -4.75 14.08 10.35
N LYS A 25 -5.84 14.62 10.90
CA LYS A 25 -6.85 13.80 11.60
C LYS A 25 -7.71 12.95 10.65
N ARG A 26 -7.73 13.28 9.35
CA ARG A 26 -8.57 12.61 8.34
C ARG A 26 -7.80 11.66 7.45
N LEU A 27 -6.52 11.94 7.19
CA LEU A 27 -5.68 11.11 6.32
C LEU A 27 -5.68 9.64 6.74
N GLN A 28 -5.64 8.74 5.77
CA GLN A 28 -5.30 7.33 6.00
C GLN A 28 -3.90 7.22 6.60
N GLY A 29 -3.64 6.16 7.37
CA GLY A 29 -2.39 6.03 8.14
C GLY A 29 -1.14 6.12 7.29
N HIS A 30 -1.11 5.45 6.14
CA HIS A 30 0.04 5.47 5.23
C HIS A 30 0.28 6.87 4.63
N TRP A 31 -0.76 7.60 4.23
CA TRP A 31 -0.62 8.97 3.73
C TRP A 31 -0.16 9.94 4.81
N LEU A 32 -0.60 9.73 6.07
CA LEU A 32 -0.07 10.50 7.19
C LEU A 32 1.44 10.26 7.37
N LEU A 33 1.88 9.01 7.31
CA LEU A 33 3.31 8.67 7.41
C LEU A 33 4.10 9.25 6.23
N ALA A 34 3.56 9.18 5.01
CA ALA A 34 4.17 9.79 3.83
C ALA A 34 4.31 11.32 3.98
N LYS A 35 3.26 12.01 4.46
CA LYS A 35 3.29 13.44 4.75
C LYS A 35 4.36 13.81 5.79
N MET A 36 4.63 12.94 6.75
CA MET A 36 5.72 13.13 7.72
C MET A 36 7.10 12.78 7.15
N GLY A 37 7.19 12.29 5.94
CA GLY A 37 8.45 12.02 5.24
C GLY A 37 8.91 10.57 5.25
N LYS A 38 8.05 9.62 5.68
CA LYS A 38 8.34 8.20 5.57
C LYS A 38 8.02 7.69 4.16
N ARG A 39 8.97 6.99 3.54
CA ARG A 39 8.84 6.47 2.16
C ARG A 39 8.54 4.97 2.12
N VAL A 40 8.99 4.21 3.11
CA VAL A 40 8.70 2.78 3.24
C VAL A 40 7.42 2.60 4.07
N LEU A 41 6.27 2.44 3.40
CA LEU A 41 4.93 2.50 4.00
C LEU A 41 4.29 1.12 4.18
N ARG A 42 5.11 0.08 4.27
CA ARG A 42 4.66 -1.32 4.30
C ARG A 42 5.07 -2.03 5.58
N PRO A 43 4.32 -3.05 6.03
CA PRO A 43 4.71 -3.88 7.17
C PRO A 43 6.04 -4.60 6.89
N GLY A 44 6.80 -4.99 7.91
CA GLY A 44 8.07 -5.70 7.72
C GLY A 44 9.21 -4.92 7.10
N GLY A 45 8.94 -3.71 6.57
CA GLY A 45 9.93 -2.76 6.05
C GLY A 45 10.60 -3.17 4.74
N ILE A 46 11.62 -2.40 4.34
CA ILE A 46 12.32 -2.56 3.07
C ILE A 46 13.10 -3.90 2.94
N GLU A 47 13.45 -4.51 4.07
CA GLU A 47 14.19 -5.77 4.05
C GLU A 47 13.36 -6.91 3.46
N LEU A 48 12.07 -7.04 3.87
CA LEU A 48 11.20 -8.06 3.30
C LEU A 48 10.94 -7.78 1.82
N THR A 49 10.69 -6.52 1.44
CA THR A 49 10.60 -6.13 0.02
C THR A 49 11.80 -6.62 -0.80
N ARG A 50 13.02 -6.35 -0.31
CA ARG A 50 14.24 -6.77 -1.02
C ARG A 50 14.34 -8.28 -1.18
N ARG A 51 13.95 -9.05 -0.16
CA ARG A 51 13.95 -10.52 -0.24
C ARG A 51 12.91 -11.04 -1.23
N VAL A 52 11.69 -10.49 -1.18
CA VAL A 52 10.60 -10.82 -2.12
C VAL A 52 10.99 -10.46 -3.55
N VAL A 53 11.49 -9.23 -3.80
CA VAL A 53 11.93 -8.81 -5.13
C VAL A 53 13.09 -9.68 -5.62
N LYS A 54 14.06 -10.00 -4.75
CA LYS A 54 15.16 -10.92 -5.09
C LYS A 54 14.65 -12.31 -5.48
N ALA A 55 13.64 -12.84 -4.78
CA ALA A 55 13.01 -14.12 -5.10
C ALA A 55 12.21 -14.03 -6.42
N ALA A 56 11.58 -12.90 -6.72
CA ALA A 56 10.89 -12.65 -7.97
C ALA A 56 11.83 -12.50 -9.18
N ARG A 57 13.14 -12.23 -8.95
CA ARG A 57 14.19 -12.16 -9.98
C ARG A 57 13.83 -11.25 -11.15
N PRO A 58 13.59 -9.93 -10.94
CA PRO A 58 13.36 -9.02 -12.05
C PRO A 58 14.58 -9.00 -13.01
N ALA A 59 14.31 -8.99 -14.31
CA ALA A 59 15.32 -9.04 -15.36
C ALA A 59 15.13 -7.91 -16.38
N LYS A 60 16.18 -7.67 -17.22
CA LYS A 60 16.14 -6.62 -18.27
C LYS A 60 15.05 -6.86 -19.32
N GLU A 61 14.75 -8.11 -19.59
CA GLU A 61 13.76 -8.51 -20.58
C GLU A 61 12.33 -8.42 -20.05
N ASP A 62 12.14 -8.25 -18.73
CA ASP A 62 10.84 -8.24 -18.11
C ASP A 62 10.03 -6.97 -18.44
N ARG A 63 8.75 -7.16 -18.69
CA ARG A 63 7.70 -6.14 -18.61
C ARG A 63 7.13 -6.21 -17.21
N ILE A 64 7.43 -5.20 -16.41
CA ILE A 64 7.04 -5.17 -14.98
C ILE A 64 5.81 -4.30 -14.81
N VAL A 65 4.81 -4.79 -14.08
CA VAL A 65 3.65 -4.04 -13.64
C VAL A 65 3.65 -3.97 -12.11
N GLU A 66 3.54 -2.77 -11.55
CA GLU A 66 3.42 -2.56 -10.11
C GLU A 66 2.02 -2.03 -9.77
N PHE A 67 1.28 -2.76 -8.93
CA PHE A 67 -0.02 -2.34 -8.41
C PHE A 67 0.15 -1.51 -7.14
N GLY A 68 -0.41 -0.31 -7.12
CA GLY A 68 -0.33 0.61 -6.00
C GLY A 68 1.09 1.07 -5.66
N PRO A 69 1.88 1.62 -6.63
CA PRO A 69 3.28 2.02 -6.39
C PRO A 69 3.46 3.11 -5.33
N GLY A 70 2.38 3.79 -4.94
CA GLY A 70 2.40 4.82 -3.90
C GLY A 70 3.45 5.90 -4.16
N VAL A 71 4.40 6.07 -3.24
CA VAL A 71 5.47 7.08 -3.38
C VAL A 71 6.70 6.61 -4.19
N GLY A 72 6.61 5.44 -4.84
CA GLY A 72 7.62 4.96 -5.78
C GLY A 72 8.86 4.28 -5.16
N ARG A 73 8.81 3.86 -3.90
CA ARG A 73 9.99 3.24 -3.27
C ARG A 73 10.30 1.83 -3.81
N THR A 74 9.28 1.06 -4.15
CA THR A 74 9.46 -0.25 -4.81
C THR A 74 9.77 -0.07 -6.28
N ALA A 75 9.16 0.93 -6.94
CA ALA A 75 9.51 1.31 -8.29
C ALA A 75 11.03 1.55 -8.46
N GLU A 76 11.68 2.27 -7.52
CA GLU A 76 13.14 2.47 -7.53
C GLU A 76 13.92 1.14 -7.56
N ILE A 77 13.44 0.15 -6.78
CA ILE A 77 14.12 -1.16 -6.70
C ILE A 77 13.91 -1.98 -7.97
N LEU A 78 12.68 -1.95 -8.52
CA LEU A 78 12.35 -2.68 -9.74
C LEU A 78 13.04 -2.08 -10.96
N LEU A 79 13.07 -0.75 -11.06
CA LEU A 79 13.72 -0.02 -12.16
C LEU A 79 15.26 -0.14 -12.14
N ALA A 80 15.86 -0.43 -10.97
CA ALA A 80 17.28 -0.74 -10.88
C ALA A 80 17.69 -2.03 -11.64
N ALA A 81 16.73 -2.90 -11.97
CA ALA A 81 16.97 -4.06 -12.84
C ALA A 81 16.96 -3.70 -14.34
N GLU A 82 16.72 -2.42 -14.68
CA GLU A 82 16.61 -1.91 -16.06
C GLU A 82 15.63 -2.72 -16.92
N PRO A 83 14.37 -2.93 -16.46
CA PRO A 83 13.42 -3.76 -17.18
C PRO A 83 13.08 -3.18 -18.56
N LYS A 84 12.59 -4.03 -19.46
CA LYS A 84 12.15 -3.63 -20.80
C LYS A 84 11.02 -2.59 -20.75
N GLU A 85 10.11 -2.75 -19.81
CA GLU A 85 8.99 -1.83 -19.55
C GLU A 85 8.64 -1.86 -18.07
N TYR A 86 8.25 -0.70 -17.54
CA TYR A 86 7.64 -0.59 -16.21
C TYR A 86 6.33 0.19 -16.30
N VAL A 87 5.26 -0.38 -15.74
CA VAL A 87 3.95 0.25 -15.64
C VAL A 87 3.51 0.27 -14.18
N GLY A 88 3.45 1.46 -13.58
CA GLY A 88 2.76 1.63 -12.29
C GLY A 88 1.25 1.75 -12.54
N VAL A 89 0.42 1.01 -11.82
CA VAL A 89 -1.04 1.08 -11.88
C VAL A 89 -1.57 1.58 -10.55
N ASP A 90 -2.19 2.77 -10.51
CA ASP A 90 -2.77 3.35 -9.30
C ASP A 90 -4.02 4.17 -9.66
N PRO A 91 -5.17 3.97 -8.99
CA PRO A 91 -6.36 4.79 -9.20
C PRO A 91 -6.26 6.17 -8.56
N ASN A 92 -5.36 6.35 -7.56
CA ASN A 92 -5.25 7.56 -6.77
C ASN A 92 -4.29 8.56 -7.42
N LYS A 93 -4.59 9.85 -7.19
CA LYS A 93 -3.68 10.95 -7.56
C LYS A 93 -2.74 11.36 -6.42
N GLU A 94 -3.07 10.99 -5.19
CA GLU A 94 -2.24 11.25 -4.02
C GLU A 94 -0.93 10.45 -4.10
N GLY A 95 0.20 11.10 -3.83
CA GLY A 95 1.54 10.48 -3.92
C GLY A 95 2.11 10.35 -5.32
N THR A 96 1.32 10.58 -6.36
CA THR A 96 1.71 10.45 -7.77
C THR A 96 2.91 11.33 -8.13
N GLN A 97 3.04 12.52 -7.55
CA GLN A 97 4.14 13.43 -7.86
C GLN A 97 5.50 12.80 -7.52
N GLN A 98 5.66 12.20 -6.34
CA GLN A 98 6.92 11.55 -5.94
C GLN A 98 7.24 10.33 -6.79
N LEU A 99 6.20 9.56 -7.16
CA LEU A 99 6.34 8.46 -8.10
C LEU A 99 6.80 8.97 -9.47
N LEU A 100 6.15 9.99 -10.02
CA LEU A 100 6.50 10.57 -11.31
C LEU A 100 7.93 11.12 -11.33
N GLU A 101 8.41 11.76 -10.25
CA GLU A 101 9.79 12.18 -10.09
C GLU A 101 10.77 11.00 -10.14
N THR A 102 10.34 9.84 -9.66
CA THR A 102 11.13 8.61 -9.69
C THR A 102 11.17 8.02 -11.10
N ILE A 103 10.01 7.78 -11.71
CA ILE A 103 9.89 7.06 -12.98
C ILE A 103 10.27 7.91 -14.19
N SER A 104 10.14 9.24 -14.12
CA SER A 104 10.54 10.15 -15.23
C SER A 104 12.01 10.09 -15.62
N LYS A 105 12.85 9.50 -14.79
CA LYS A 105 14.28 9.24 -15.08
C LYS A 105 14.48 8.05 -16.01
N TYR A 106 13.44 7.27 -16.29
CA TYR A 106 13.47 6.04 -17.04
C TYR A 106 12.49 6.13 -18.22
N GLY A 107 13.00 6.20 -19.43
CA GLY A 107 12.20 6.37 -20.65
C GLY A 107 11.19 5.23 -20.91
N GLN A 108 11.44 4.04 -20.35
CA GLN A 108 10.59 2.86 -20.46
C GLN A 108 9.53 2.75 -19.34
N ALA A 109 9.47 3.74 -18.41
CA ALA A 109 8.56 3.72 -17.28
C ALA A 109 7.39 4.68 -17.47
N ARG A 110 6.18 4.22 -17.11
CA ARG A 110 4.96 5.04 -17.16
C ARG A 110 4.03 4.74 -16.01
N LEU A 111 3.15 5.69 -15.69
CA LEU A 111 2.03 5.51 -14.78
C LEU A 111 0.74 5.38 -15.58
N GLN A 112 -0.07 4.39 -15.23
CA GLN A 112 -1.43 4.19 -15.72
C GLN A 112 -2.42 4.42 -14.59
N GLN A 113 -3.31 5.38 -14.75
CA GLN A 113 -4.38 5.63 -13.79
C GLN A 113 -5.50 4.62 -14.03
N ALA A 114 -5.52 3.54 -13.26
CA ALA A 114 -6.52 2.47 -13.35
C ALA A 114 -6.67 1.75 -12.01
N ASP A 115 -7.78 1.03 -11.84
CA ASP A 115 -7.99 0.11 -10.72
C ASP A 115 -7.23 -1.20 -10.99
N ALA A 116 -6.57 -1.74 -9.96
CA ALA A 116 -5.86 -3.02 -10.06
C ALA A 116 -6.78 -4.23 -10.34
N LYS A 117 -8.09 -4.09 -10.16
CA LYS A 117 -9.10 -5.09 -10.59
C LYS A 117 -9.37 -5.08 -12.09
N ASN A 118 -9.07 -3.98 -12.75
CA ASN A 118 -9.27 -3.80 -14.19
C ASN A 118 -8.25 -2.78 -14.71
N THR A 119 -7.06 -3.27 -14.99
CA THR A 119 -5.93 -2.42 -15.37
C THR A 119 -6.05 -1.85 -16.79
N GLY A 120 -6.87 -2.47 -17.65
CA GLY A 120 -6.92 -2.16 -19.09
C GLY A 120 -5.67 -2.64 -19.86
N LEU A 121 -4.74 -3.34 -19.22
CA LEU A 121 -3.58 -3.94 -19.88
C LEU A 121 -4.00 -5.21 -20.64
N ALA A 122 -3.31 -5.52 -21.74
CA ALA A 122 -3.57 -6.70 -22.52
C ALA A 122 -3.25 -8.00 -21.75
N GLU A 123 -3.93 -9.09 -22.08
CA GLU A 123 -3.58 -10.43 -21.57
C GLU A 123 -2.15 -10.81 -21.96
N GLY A 124 -1.40 -11.40 -21.04
CA GLY A 124 -0.02 -11.83 -21.28
C GLY A 124 0.97 -10.68 -21.53
N SER A 125 0.61 -9.44 -21.17
CA SER A 125 1.45 -8.26 -21.42
C SER A 125 2.52 -8.00 -20.36
N ALA A 126 2.56 -8.77 -19.27
CA ALA A 126 3.53 -8.63 -18.18
C ALA A 126 4.28 -9.95 -17.92
N ASP A 127 5.52 -9.84 -17.47
CA ASP A 127 6.36 -10.97 -17.06
C ASP A 127 6.53 -11.03 -15.54
N LEU A 128 6.41 -9.87 -14.89
CA LEU A 128 6.38 -9.75 -13.43
C LEU A 128 5.30 -8.72 -13.02
N VAL A 129 4.43 -9.12 -12.10
CA VAL A 129 3.51 -8.22 -11.39
C VAL A 129 3.95 -8.13 -9.94
N VAL A 130 3.93 -6.93 -9.36
CA VAL A 130 4.27 -6.69 -7.95
C VAL A 130 3.18 -5.88 -7.28
N GLY A 131 2.79 -6.25 -6.05
CA GLY A 131 1.85 -5.49 -5.23
C GLY A 131 2.28 -5.51 -3.77
N GLU A 132 2.44 -4.34 -3.15
CA GLU A 132 2.87 -4.24 -1.76
C GLU A 132 1.94 -3.38 -0.92
N ALA A 133 1.50 -3.93 0.22
CA ALA A 133 0.69 -3.26 1.23
C ALA A 133 -0.60 -2.62 0.66
N MET A 134 -1.22 -3.27 -0.33
CA MET A 134 -2.42 -2.77 -1.00
C MET A 134 -3.61 -3.73 -0.88
N LEU A 135 -3.38 -5.04 -0.87
CA LEU A 135 -4.42 -6.06 -0.78
C LEU A 135 -5.04 -6.15 0.62
N THR A 136 -4.27 -5.93 1.68
CA THR A 136 -4.78 -5.92 3.07
C THR A 136 -5.96 -4.96 3.27
N MET A 137 -6.04 -3.89 2.48
CA MET A 137 -7.10 -2.88 2.59
C MET A 137 -8.35 -3.22 1.75
N GLN A 138 -8.32 -4.29 0.99
CA GLN A 138 -9.41 -4.72 0.12
C GLN A 138 -10.35 -5.72 0.80
N SER A 139 -11.57 -5.85 0.29
CA SER A 139 -12.44 -6.98 0.63
C SER A 139 -11.85 -8.29 0.11
N ASP A 140 -12.30 -9.44 0.60
CA ASP A 140 -11.78 -10.74 0.12
C ASP A 140 -12.13 -10.98 -1.35
N GLU A 141 -13.31 -10.53 -1.78
CA GLU A 141 -13.72 -10.51 -3.19
C GLU A 141 -12.79 -9.65 -4.05
N ASP A 142 -12.47 -8.44 -3.58
CA ASP A 142 -11.59 -7.51 -4.30
C ASP A 142 -10.14 -8.03 -4.34
N LYS A 143 -9.63 -8.64 -3.25
CA LYS A 143 -8.32 -9.30 -3.25
C LYS A 143 -8.22 -10.34 -4.35
N LEU A 144 -9.24 -11.21 -4.44
CA LEU A 144 -9.29 -12.26 -5.47
C LEU A 144 -9.42 -11.67 -6.87
N ALA A 145 -10.23 -10.63 -7.06
CA ALA A 145 -10.37 -9.94 -8.34
C ALA A 145 -9.05 -9.31 -8.80
N ILE A 146 -8.30 -8.66 -7.90
CA ILE A 146 -6.97 -8.10 -8.19
C ILE A 146 -5.97 -9.22 -8.55
N MET A 147 -5.97 -10.32 -7.80
CA MET A 147 -5.09 -11.46 -8.09
C MET A 147 -5.42 -12.12 -9.44
N ARG A 148 -6.70 -12.22 -9.81
CA ARG A 148 -7.13 -12.72 -11.11
C ARG A 148 -6.75 -11.77 -12.25
N GLU A 149 -6.81 -10.47 -12.03
CA GLU A 149 -6.31 -9.50 -13.01
C GLU A 149 -4.78 -9.59 -13.18
N ALA A 150 -4.03 -9.74 -12.07
CA ALA A 150 -2.59 -10.03 -12.14
C ALA A 150 -2.31 -11.32 -12.95
N PHE A 151 -3.10 -12.38 -12.71
CA PHE A 151 -3.00 -13.63 -13.45
C PHE A 151 -3.29 -13.44 -14.94
N ARG A 152 -4.32 -12.67 -15.28
CA ARG A 152 -4.71 -12.40 -16.67
C ARG A 152 -3.61 -11.68 -17.44
N ILE A 153 -3.06 -10.60 -16.88
CA ILE A 153 -2.05 -9.79 -17.56
C ILE A 153 -0.67 -10.45 -17.61
N LEU A 154 -0.40 -11.44 -16.75
CA LEU A 154 0.86 -12.18 -16.79
C LEU A 154 0.93 -13.13 -17.98
N ALA A 155 2.08 -13.16 -18.62
CA ALA A 155 2.46 -14.19 -19.61
C ALA A 155 2.56 -15.57 -18.93
N PRO A 156 2.48 -16.68 -19.67
CA PRO A 156 2.79 -18.02 -19.13
C PRO A 156 4.17 -18.03 -18.45
N LYS A 157 4.28 -18.67 -17.31
CA LYS A 157 5.46 -18.68 -16.43
C LYS A 157 5.81 -17.31 -15.82
N GLY A 158 4.98 -16.28 -16.00
CA GLY A 158 5.09 -14.98 -15.34
C GLY A 158 4.96 -15.10 -13.82
N ARG A 159 5.45 -14.11 -13.10
CA ARG A 159 5.58 -14.12 -11.64
C ARG A 159 4.73 -13.01 -11.01
N TYR A 160 4.04 -13.36 -9.93
CA TYR A 160 3.35 -12.39 -9.09
C TYR A 160 4.00 -12.35 -7.71
N ALA A 161 4.47 -11.18 -7.30
CA ALA A 161 5.09 -10.94 -6.00
C ALA A 161 4.18 -10.06 -5.16
N ILE A 162 3.83 -10.52 -3.96
CA ILE A 162 3.05 -9.74 -2.99
C ILE A 162 3.79 -9.61 -1.66
N HIS A 163 3.57 -8.48 -0.99
CA HIS A 163 4.07 -8.19 0.35
C HIS A 163 2.98 -7.50 1.14
N GLU A 164 2.42 -8.18 2.13
CA GLU A 164 1.20 -7.76 2.83
C GLU A 164 1.32 -7.89 4.34
N LEU A 165 0.37 -7.32 5.07
CA LEU A 165 0.19 -7.58 6.50
C LEU A 165 -0.38 -8.99 6.67
N GLY A 166 0.17 -9.72 7.62
CA GLY A 166 -0.27 -11.06 7.97
C GLY A 166 -0.74 -11.18 9.42
N PHE A 167 -1.59 -12.16 9.67
CA PHE A 167 -1.80 -12.70 11.01
C PHE A 167 -0.82 -13.83 11.28
N CYS A 168 -0.41 -13.96 12.53
CA CYS A 168 0.40 -15.06 13.03
C CYS A 168 0.01 -15.40 14.48
N PRO A 169 0.11 -16.69 14.87
CA PRO A 169 0.34 -17.86 14.02
C PRO A 169 -0.83 -18.14 13.06
N ASP A 170 -0.71 -19.16 12.21
CA ASP A 170 -1.75 -19.50 11.23
C ASP A 170 -3.07 -19.98 11.86
N ASP A 171 -3.03 -20.48 13.08
CA ASP A 171 -4.15 -20.92 13.92
C ASP A 171 -4.66 -19.82 14.88
N VAL A 172 -4.35 -18.55 14.60
CA VAL A 172 -4.83 -17.43 15.42
C VAL A 172 -6.36 -17.47 15.60
N PRO A 173 -6.87 -17.34 16.85
CA PRO A 173 -8.31 -17.42 17.11
C PRO A 173 -9.11 -16.33 16.37
N GLU A 174 -10.33 -16.67 15.92
CA GLU A 174 -11.18 -15.74 15.14
C GLU A 174 -11.58 -14.48 15.90
N ASP A 175 -11.75 -14.55 17.20
CA ASP A 175 -12.03 -13.39 18.05
C ASP A 175 -10.84 -12.43 18.08
N VAL A 176 -9.61 -12.95 18.16
CA VAL A 176 -8.38 -12.17 18.06
C VAL A 176 -8.26 -11.52 16.67
N VAL A 177 -8.51 -12.27 15.59
CA VAL A 177 -8.53 -11.75 14.21
C VAL A 177 -9.49 -10.57 14.11
N ARG A 178 -10.71 -10.72 14.62
CA ARG A 178 -11.75 -9.69 14.58
C ARG A 178 -11.35 -8.44 15.37
N ASP A 179 -10.84 -8.62 16.59
CA ASP A 179 -10.47 -7.51 17.45
C ASP A 179 -9.26 -6.74 16.95
N VAL A 180 -8.23 -7.44 16.48
CA VAL A 180 -7.04 -6.84 15.86
C VAL A 180 -7.41 -6.10 14.57
N SER A 181 -8.22 -6.70 13.69
CA SER A 181 -8.68 -6.04 12.46
C SER A 181 -9.44 -4.74 12.74
N ARG A 182 -10.30 -4.74 13.78
CA ARG A 182 -11.01 -3.52 14.22
C ARG A 182 -10.06 -2.47 14.78
N ALA A 183 -9.11 -2.86 15.62
CA ALA A 183 -8.12 -1.95 16.20
C ALA A 183 -7.24 -1.32 15.10
N LEU A 184 -6.76 -2.12 14.16
CA LEU A 184 -6.01 -1.65 13.01
C LEU A 184 -6.83 -0.68 12.17
N SER A 185 -8.03 -1.07 11.73
CA SER A 185 -8.89 -0.27 10.83
C SER A 185 -9.23 1.10 11.43
N ARG A 186 -9.57 1.15 12.72
CA ARG A 186 -9.83 2.41 13.43
C ARG A 186 -8.61 3.32 13.47
N THR A 187 -7.44 2.74 13.67
CA THR A 187 -6.19 3.47 13.89
C THR A 187 -5.59 3.99 12.58
N ILE A 188 -5.57 3.16 11.53
CA ILE A 188 -5.05 3.55 10.22
C ILE A 188 -6.09 4.25 9.35
N LYS A 189 -7.36 4.27 9.75
CA LYS A 189 -8.50 4.90 9.06
C LYS A 189 -8.74 4.38 7.64
N VAL A 190 -8.53 3.11 7.47
CA VAL A 190 -8.92 2.33 6.29
C VAL A 190 -9.19 0.90 6.74
N GLY A 191 -10.09 0.19 6.05
CA GLY A 191 -10.37 -1.20 6.38
C GLY A 191 -9.09 -2.04 6.32
N ALA A 192 -8.79 -2.77 7.38
CA ALA A 192 -7.67 -3.71 7.41
C ALA A 192 -8.21 -5.13 7.55
N ARG A 193 -7.93 -5.96 6.57
CA ARG A 193 -8.34 -7.37 6.50
C ARG A 193 -7.12 -8.24 6.16
N PRO A 194 -6.14 -8.31 7.10
CA PRO A 194 -5.00 -9.22 6.93
C PRO A 194 -5.50 -10.68 6.87
N LEU A 195 -4.75 -11.54 6.22
CA LEU A 195 -4.95 -12.98 6.27
C LEU A 195 -3.75 -13.62 6.95
N THR A 196 -3.90 -14.85 7.42
CA THR A 196 -2.74 -15.66 7.85
C THR A 196 -1.86 -16.02 6.64
N SER A 197 -0.64 -16.50 6.86
CA SER A 197 0.21 -16.95 5.75
C SER A 197 -0.47 -18.03 4.92
N ALA A 198 -1.10 -19.00 5.57
CA ALA A 198 -1.91 -20.03 4.90
C ALA A 198 -3.11 -19.42 4.14
N GLY A 199 -3.76 -18.39 4.69
CA GLY A 199 -4.87 -17.67 4.04
C GLY A 199 -4.44 -16.96 2.76
N TRP A 200 -3.32 -16.23 2.78
CA TRP A 200 -2.76 -15.57 1.60
C TRP A 200 -2.35 -16.58 0.52
N LYS A 201 -1.69 -17.67 0.92
CA LYS A 201 -1.31 -18.74 0.00
C LYS A 201 -2.53 -19.34 -0.68
N ARG A 202 -3.57 -19.72 0.07
CA ARG A 202 -4.82 -20.27 -0.47
C ARG A 202 -5.47 -19.32 -1.49
N LEU A 203 -5.49 -18.02 -1.20
CA LEU A 203 -6.09 -17.03 -2.11
C LEU A 203 -5.29 -16.90 -3.42
N LEU A 204 -3.96 -16.96 -3.37
CA LEU A 204 -3.10 -17.02 -4.56
C LEU A 204 -3.37 -18.27 -5.39
N GLU A 205 -3.50 -19.44 -4.74
CA GLU A 205 -3.81 -20.70 -5.39
C GLU A 205 -5.23 -20.71 -6.01
N GLU A 206 -6.22 -20.09 -5.34
CA GLU A 206 -7.57 -19.90 -5.87
C GLU A 206 -7.58 -18.98 -7.11
N ALA A 207 -6.69 -18.02 -7.17
CA ALA A 207 -6.50 -17.18 -8.35
C ALA A 207 -5.76 -17.89 -9.52
N GLY A 208 -5.31 -19.14 -9.32
CA GLY A 208 -4.64 -19.97 -10.32
C GLY A 208 -3.11 -20.00 -10.24
N PHE A 209 -2.51 -19.34 -9.27
CA PHE A 209 -1.07 -19.30 -9.08
C PHE A 209 -0.51 -20.51 -8.35
N GLN A 210 0.74 -20.84 -8.64
CA GLN A 210 1.56 -21.76 -7.86
C GLN A 210 2.54 -20.97 -6.99
N VAL A 211 2.43 -21.09 -5.66
CA VAL A 211 3.34 -20.38 -4.73
C VAL A 211 4.69 -21.09 -4.71
N GLU A 212 5.76 -20.35 -5.03
CA GLU A 212 7.15 -20.84 -5.09
C GLU A 212 8.02 -20.34 -3.93
N TYR A 213 7.65 -19.19 -3.34
CA TYR A 213 8.42 -18.57 -2.27
C TYR A 213 7.48 -17.96 -1.24
N THR A 214 7.83 -18.14 0.02
CA THR A 214 7.14 -17.50 1.17
C THR A 214 8.19 -17.02 2.16
N ASP A 215 8.00 -15.82 2.69
CA ASP A 215 8.86 -15.23 3.70
C ASP A 215 8.05 -14.33 4.65
N SER A 216 8.60 -14.00 5.80
CA SER A 216 7.93 -13.14 6.77
C SER A 216 8.91 -12.24 7.53
N ASN A 217 8.38 -11.19 8.12
CA ASN A 217 9.12 -10.27 8.99
C ASN A 217 8.21 -9.76 10.11
N PRO A 218 8.71 -9.49 11.32
CA PRO A 218 7.90 -8.86 12.35
C PRO A 218 7.32 -7.50 11.92
N MET A 219 6.10 -7.20 12.38
CA MET A 219 5.44 -5.91 12.16
C MET A 219 6.07 -4.83 13.05
N MET A 220 7.09 -4.16 12.54
CA MET A 220 7.88 -3.15 13.27
C MET A 220 7.87 -1.78 12.59
N LEU A 221 6.81 -1.45 11.83
CA LEU A 221 6.73 -0.26 10.95
C LEU A 221 7.13 1.07 11.63
N LEU A 222 6.82 1.24 12.90
CA LEU A 222 7.06 2.49 13.65
C LEU A 222 8.10 2.33 14.77
N GLU A 223 8.89 1.27 14.75
CA GLU A 223 10.01 1.10 15.69
C GLU A 223 11.26 1.86 15.19
N ALA A 224 12.01 2.45 16.12
CA ALA A 224 13.14 3.31 15.79
C ALA A 224 14.20 2.60 14.93
N LYS A 225 14.56 1.35 15.28
CA LYS A 225 15.51 0.56 14.47
C LYS A 225 15.02 0.34 13.06
N ARG A 226 13.72 0.03 12.89
CA ARG A 226 13.10 -0.16 11.57
C ARG A 226 13.06 1.15 10.78
N LEU A 227 12.73 2.26 11.44
CA LEU A 227 12.70 3.57 10.80
C LEU A 227 14.08 3.94 10.21
N VAL A 228 15.15 3.69 10.95
CA VAL A 228 16.52 3.93 10.45
C VAL A 228 16.88 2.97 9.32
N ALA A 229 16.50 1.70 9.39
CA ALA A 229 16.74 0.72 8.33
C ALA A 229 15.99 1.05 7.04
N ASP A 230 14.75 1.56 7.16
CA ASP A 230 13.88 1.89 6.03
C ASP A 230 14.27 3.20 5.34
N GLU A 231 14.55 4.25 6.11
CA GLU A 231 14.70 5.63 5.61
C GLU A 231 16.16 6.13 5.65
N GLY A 232 17.06 5.37 6.25
CA GLY A 232 18.40 5.83 6.61
C GLY A 232 18.38 6.80 7.80
N PHE A 233 19.57 7.14 8.32
CA PHE A 233 19.70 8.01 9.50
C PHE A 233 19.04 9.39 9.29
N PHE A 234 19.37 10.08 8.20
CA PHE A 234 18.83 11.42 7.91
C PHE A 234 17.33 11.41 7.61
N GLY A 235 16.82 10.38 6.93
CA GLY A 235 15.39 10.21 6.68
C GLY A 235 14.62 9.97 7.98
N ALA A 236 15.13 9.12 8.86
CA ALA A 236 14.57 8.88 10.18
C ALA A 236 14.55 10.14 11.05
N LEU A 237 15.63 10.92 11.04
CA LEU A 237 15.74 12.21 11.76
C LEU A 237 14.71 13.22 11.23
N ARG A 238 14.61 13.37 9.90
CA ARG A 238 13.62 14.23 9.25
C ARG A 238 12.19 13.84 9.63
N PHE A 239 11.86 12.54 9.57
CA PHE A 239 10.56 12.02 9.98
C PHE A 239 10.26 12.38 11.44
N PHE A 240 11.19 12.09 12.35
CA PHE A 240 11.05 12.42 13.76
C PHE A 240 10.80 13.91 13.99
N PHE A 241 11.58 14.78 13.35
CA PHE A 241 11.44 16.23 13.47
C PHE A 241 10.07 16.73 12.99
N ASN A 242 9.58 16.21 11.85
CA ASN A 242 8.26 16.54 11.33
C ASN A 242 7.15 16.09 12.29
N VAL A 243 7.28 14.90 12.88
CA VAL A 243 6.31 14.37 13.84
C VAL A 243 6.29 15.21 15.14
N VAL A 244 7.45 15.60 15.65
CA VAL A 244 7.53 16.44 16.87
C VAL A 244 6.86 17.79 16.66
N ARG A 245 7.03 18.41 15.49
CA ARG A 245 6.44 19.73 15.16
C ARG A 245 4.93 19.68 14.89
N ASN A 246 4.36 18.49 14.59
CA ASN A 246 2.95 18.35 14.29
C ASN A 246 2.24 17.55 15.40
N LYS A 247 1.53 18.26 16.29
CA LYS A 247 0.83 17.65 17.43
C LYS A 247 -0.19 16.59 16.99
N ALA A 248 -1.01 16.88 15.96
CA ALA A 248 -2.04 15.96 15.50
C ALA A 248 -1.45 14.68 14.89
N ALA A 249 -0.39 14.80 14.07
CA ALA A 249 0.33 13.66 13.53
C ALA A 249 0.99 12.84 14.64
N ARG A 250 1.63 13.50 15.61
CA ARG A 250 2.28 12.83 16.74
C ARG A 250 1.32 11.97 17.56
N GLU A 251 0.14 12.50 17.89
CA GLU A 251 -0.89 11.76 18.63
C GLU A 251 -1.35 10.51 17.86
N ARG A 252 -1.61 10.65 16.56
CA ARG A 252 -2.01 9.53 15.71
C ARG A 252 -0.90 8.49 15.53
N ILE A 253 0.34 8.91 15.32
CA ILE A 253 1.47 7.98 15.16
C ILE A 253 1.75 7.23 16.46
N LYS A 254 1.59 7.89 17.62
CA LYS A 254 1.65 7.21 18.93
C LYS A 254 0.54 6.15 19.06
N ALA A 255 -0.68 6.48 18.67
CA ALA A 255 -1.80 5.53 18.69
C ALA A 255 -1.55 4.33 17.76
N MET A 256 -1.11 4.55 16.51
CA MET A 256 -0.73 3.47 15.59
C MET A 256 0.36 2.57 16.16
N ARG A 257 1.42 3.16 16.71
CA ARG A 257 2.51 2.41 17.34
C ARG A 257 2.03 1.59 18.53
N GLY A 258 1.13 2.17 19.34
CA GLY A 258 0.52 1.48 20.48
C GLY A 258 -0.24 0.22 20.04
N VAL A 259 -1.08 0.31 19.01
CA VAL A 259 -1.82 -0.84 18.46
C VAL A 259 -0.88 -1.89 17.89
N PHE A 260 0.14 -1.50 17.10
CA PHE A 260 1.10 -2.45 16.55
C PHE A 260 1.89 -3.19 17.64
N ARG A 261 2.27 -2.50 18.72
CA ARG A 261 2.95 -3.11 19.86
C ARG A 261 2.05 -4.04 20.68
N ALA A 262 0.80 -3.63 20.90
CA ALA A 262 -0.17 -4.44 21.65
C ALA A 262 -0.46 -5.79 20.97
N HIS A 263 -0.38 -5.82 19.63
CA HIS A 263 -0.71 -7.00 18.84
C HIS A 263 0.51 -7.61 18.12
N LYS A 264 1.73 -7.30 18.57
CA LYS A 264 2.98 -7.73 17.90
C LYS A 264 3.14 -9.24 17.75
N GLU A 265 2.51 -10.02 18.62
CA GLU A 265 2.54 -11.49 18.59
C GLU A 265 1.49 -12.06 17.61
N ASN A 266 0.51 -11.24 17.21
CA ASN A 266 -0.58 -11.68 16.33
C ASN A 266 -0.50 -11.12 14.91
N ILE A 267 0.42 -10.17 14.66
CA ILE A 267 0.61 -9.57 13.34
C ILE A 267 2.07 -9.61 12.90
N ASN A 268 2.25 -9.94 11.64
CA ASN A 268 3.54 -9.89 10.97
C ASN A 268 3.39 -9.25 9.58
N ALA A 269 4.47 -9.24 8.83
CA ALA A 269 4.47 -9.01 7.40
C ALA A 269 4.76 -10.33 6.71
N VAL A 270 4.08 -10.59 5.60
CA VAL A 270 4.28 -11.78 4.79
C VAL A 270 4.59 -11.40 3.35
N GLY A 271 5.46 -12.15 2.71
CA GLY A 271 5.82 -11.96 1.32
C GLY A 271 5.74 -13.27 0.56
N PHE A 272 5.22 -13.20 -0.66
CA PHE A 272 5.10 -14.36 -1.54
C PHE A 272 5.61 -14.05 -2.92
N VAL A 273 6.16 -15.06 -3.59
CA VAL A 273 6.30 -15.08 -5.05
C VAL A 273 5.58 -16.31 -5.56
N ALA A 274 4.67 -16.08 -6.49
CA ALA A 274 3.86 -17.12 -7.10
C ALA A 274 3.98 -17.05 -8.63
N ARG A 275 3.87 -18.18 -9.29
CA ARG A 275 4.02 -18.33 -10.74
C ARG A 275 2.69 -18.65 -11.39
N LYS A 276 2.46 -18.03 -12.56
CA LYS A 276 1.44 -18.49 -13.49
C LYS A 276 1.96 -19.75 -14.19
N PRO A 277 1.28 -20.88 -14.10
CA PRO A 277 1.69 -22.16 -14.75
C PRO A 277 1.97 -22.04 -16.24
#